data_cd19be9ba37575ee536183862c7aecb3
#
_entry.id   cd19be9ba37575ee536183862c7aecb3
#
_cell.length_a   1.000
_cell.length_b   1.000
_cell.length_c   1.000
_cell.angle_alpha   90.00
_cell.angle_beta   90.00
_cell.angle_gamma   90.00
#
_symmetry.space_group_name_H-M   'P 1'
#
loop_
_entity.id
_entity.type
_entity.pdbx_description
1 polymer ?
#
loop_
_entity_poly.entity_id
_entity_poly.type
_entity_poly.pdbx_seq_one_letter_code
_entity_poly.pdbx_strand_id
1 'polypeptide(L)'
;PVAIISAYRKDCDVPCYADIDMSIAMENLWLKTDEIGLGGVWLGIAPIEERMKEVEEIVGIPEDQRAFAIFPLGYPAEERAQQDRFDESRIHFDA
;
A
#
# COMPACT_ATOMS: atom_id res chain seq x y z
N PRO A 1 -16.81 4.29 -5.54
CA PRO A 1 -15.36 4.15 -5.38
C PRO A 1 -14.83 5.03 -4.26
N VAL A 2 -13.77 4.58 -3.63
CA VAL A 2 -13.12 5.23 -2.50
C VAL A 2 -11.61 5.21 -2.75
N ALA A 3 -10.90 6.23 -2.29
CA ALA A 3 -9.44 6.21 -2.24
C ALA A 3 -9.00 6.30 -0.78
N ILE A 4 -8.16 5.37 -0.37
CA ILE A 4 -7.53 5.38 0.94
C ILE A 4 -6.13 5.96 0.77
N ILE A 5 -5.86 7.06 1.45
CA ILE A 5 -4.54 7.68 1.45
C ILE A 5 -3.88 7.33 2.78
N SER A 6 -2.82 6.56 2.71
CA SER A 6 -2.06 6.18 3.90
C SER A 6 -0.98 7.21 4.19
N ALA A 7 -0.80 7.49 5.47
CA ALA A 7 0.19 8.44 5.94
C ALA A 7 0.78 7.96 7.26
N TYR A 8 1.99 8.38 7.56
CA TYR A 8 2.65 8.06 8.82
C TYR A 8 3.15 9.34 9.51
N ARG A 9 3.27 9.28 10.83
CA ARG A 9 3.80 10.41 11.61
C ARG A 9 5.31 10.50 11.48
N LYS A 10 5.81 11.72 11.32
CA LYS A 10 7.26 11.99 11.23
C LYS A 10 8.00 11.61 12.51
N ASP A 11 7.34 11.69 13.65
CA ASP A 11 7.90 11.43 14.98
C ASP A 11 7.80 9.95 15.42
N CYS A 12 7.78 9.03 14.47
CA CYS A 12 7.77 7.61 14.80
C CYS A 12 9.06 7.19 15.52
N ASP A 13 8.97 6.14 16.36
CA ASP A 13 10.07 5.68 17.21
C ASP A 13 11.31 5.26 16.43
N VAL A 14 11.11 4.63 15.26
CA VAL A 14 12.20 4.21 14.38
C VAL A 14 11.90 4.69 12.96
N PRO A 15 12.26 5.95 12.62
CA PRO A 15 11.89 6.54 11.33
C PRO A 15 12.33 5.75 10.10
N CYS A 16 13.46 5.06 10.16
CA CYS A 16 13.95 4.26 9.03
C CYS A 16 13.06 3.04 8.70
N TYR A 17 12.16 2.66 9.61
CA TYR A 17 11.23 1.55 9.38
C TYR A 17 9.85 2.01 8.90
N ALA A 18 9.62 3.32 8.83
CA ALA A 18 8.29 3.84 8.47
C ALA A 18 7.78 3.26 7.14
N ASP A 19 8.60 3.27 6.12
CA ASP A 19 8.21 2.74 4.80
C ASP A 19 7.96 1.23 4.84
N ILE A 20 8.73 0.51 5.63
CA ILE A 20 8.56 -0.94 5.80
C ILE A 20 7.23 -1.23 6.51
N ASP A 21 6.98 -0.57 7.61
CA ASP A 21 5.74 -0.73 8.39
C ASP A 21 4.51 -0.38 7.56
N MET A 22 4.58 0.71 6.81
CA MET A 22 3.48 1.15 5.95
C MET A 22 3.26 0.17 4.80
N SER A 23 4.32 -0.44 4.27
CA SER A 23 4.20 -1.46 3.22
C SER A 23 3.46 -2.70 3.74
N ILE A 24 3.73 -3.11 4.95
CA ILE A 24 3.02 -4.23 5.60
C ILE A 24 1.54 -3.89 5.78
N ALA A 25 1.26 -2.68 6.27
CA ALA A 25 -0.12 -2.22 6.45
C ALA A 25 -0.88 -2.19 5.12
N MET A 26 -0.25 -1.71 4.06
CA MET A 26 -0.85 -1.64 2.72
C MET A 26 -1.12 -3.02 2.15
N GLU A 27 -0.23 -3.99 2.36
CA GLU A 27 -0.47 -5.37 1.91
C GLU A 27 -1.65 -6.00 2.64
N ASN A 28 -1.76 -5.80 3.95
CA ASN A 28 -2.92 -6.27 4.72
C ASN A 28 -4.23 -5.66 4.20
N LEU A 29 -4.21 -4.38 3.87
CA LEU A 29 -5.35 -3.68 3.30
C LEU A 29 -5.74 -4.28 1.94
N TRP A 30 -4.77 -4.54 1.10
CA TRP A 30 -4.98 -5.12 -0.23
C TRP A 30 -5.56 -6.54 -0.15
N LEU A 31 -4.99 -7.36 0.70
CA LEU A 31 -5.48 -8.72 0.93
C LEU A 31 -6.94 -8.70 1.42
N LYS A 32 -7.25 -7.80 2.34
CA LYS A 32 -8.63 -7.65 2.85
C LYS A 32 -9.59 -7.16 1.78
N THR A 33 -9.15 -6.25 0.94
CA THR A 33 -9.94 -5.75 -0.20
C THR A 33 -10.35 -6.89 -1.12
N ASP A 34 -9.40 -7.75 -1.46
CA ASP A 34 -9.65 -8.92 -2.30
C ASP A 34 -10.59 -9.92 -1.61
N GLU A 35 -10.36 -10.19 -0.33
CA GLU A 35 -11.17 -11.12 0.46
C GLU A 35 -12.65 -10.76 0.47
N ILE A 36 -12.97 -9.47 0.57
CA ILE A 36 -14.36 -8.99 0.63
C ILE A 36 -14.98 -8.74 -0.75
N GLY A 37 -14.30 -9.13 -1.83
CA GLY A 37 -14.83 -9.05 -3.19
C GLY A 37 -14.71 -7.69 -3.85
N LEU A 38 -13.90 -6.79 -3.30
CA LEU A 38 -13.59 -5.50 -3.92
C LEU A 38 -12.33 -5.60 -4.76
N GLY A 39 -12.13 -4.64 -5.64
CA GLY A 39 -10.90 -4.47 -6.41
C GLY A 39 -10.19 -3.20 -6.01
N GLY A 40 -8.88 -3.23 -6.00
CA GLY A 40 -8.08 -2.06 -5.69
C GLY A 40 -6.66 -2.19 -6.21
N VAL A 41 -5.93 -1.10 -6.15
CA VAL A 41 -4.53 -1.06 -6.58
C VAL A 41 -3.72 -0.12 -5.69
N TRP A 42 -2.48 -0.49 -5.43
CA TRP A 42 -1.54 0.35 -4.71
C TRP A 42 -0.85 1.28 -5.69
N LEU A 43 -1.08 2.58 -5.55
CA LEU A 43 -0.36 3.60 -6.30
C LEU A 43 0.84 4.07 -5.47
N GLY A 44 2.04 3.88 -6.01
CA GLY A 44 3.29 4.21 -5.33
C GLY A 44 3.53 5.70 -5.23
N ILE A 45 3.57 6.23 -4.02
CA ILE A 45 3.87 7.62 -3.71
C ILE A 45 5.24 7.70 -3.03
N ALA A 46 5.39 7.14 -1.83
CA ALA A 46 6.68 7.02 -1.18
C ALA A 46 7.52 5.93 -1.88
N PRO A 47 8.84 6.04 -1.93
CA PRO A 47 9.69 7.06 -1.30
C PRO A 47 10.00 8.26 -2.21
N ILE A 48 9.24 8.49 -3.26
CA ILE A 48 9.49 9.57 -4.22
C ILE A 48 9.03 10.89 -3.60
N GLU A 49 9.98 11.69 -3.13
CA GLU A 49 9.73 12.90 -2.37
C GLU A 49 8.79 13.90 -3.06
N GLU A 50 8.97 14.08 -4.35
CA GLU A 50 8.12 14.97 -5.15
C GLU A 50 6.64 14.55 -5.12
N ARG A 51 6.40 13.25 -5.28
CA ARG A 51 5.03 12.69 -5.23
C ARG A 51 4.43 12.81 -3.84
N MET A 52 5.24 12.57 -2.82
CA MET A 52 4.80 12.69 -1.42
C MET A 52 4.31 14.11 -1.14
N LYS A 53 5.08 15.11 -1.53
CA LYS A 53 4.73 16.52 -1.35
C LYS A 53 3.46 16.91 -2.10
N GLU A 54 3.32 16.47 -3.33
CA GLU A 54 2.11 16.74 -4.12
C GLU A 54 0.85 16.18 -3.47
N VAL A 55 0.91 14.94 -3.00
CA VAL A 55 -0.23 14.31 -2.33
C VAL A 55 -0.55 15.00 -1.01
N GLU A 56 0.49 15.30 -0.22
CA GLU A 56 0.35 16.01 1.06
C GLU A 56 -0.36 17.36 0.87
N GLU A 57 0.00 18.09 -0.17
CA GLU A 57 -0.55 19.39 -0.48
C GLU A 57 -1.99 19.30 -0.98
N ILE A 58 -2.26 18.40 -1.93
CA ILE A 58 -3.59 18.24 -2.55
C ILE A 58 -4.62 17.75 -1.52
N VAL A 59 -4.22 16.79 -0.70
CA VAL A 59 -5.11 16.13 0.27
C VAL A 59 -5.21 16.93 1.58
N GLY A 60 -4.22 17.76 1.87
CA GLY A 60 -4.17 18.51 3.12
C GLY A 60 -3.72 17.66 4.30
N ILE A 61 -2.72 16.82 4.11
CA ILE A 61 -2.16 16.00 5.20
C ILE A 61 -1.49 16.91 6.22
N PRO A 62 -1.70 16.68 7.53
CA PRO A 62 -1.05 17.49 8.57
C PRO A 62 0.47 17.53 8.45
N GLU A 63 1.09 18.64 8.85
CA GLU A 63 2.53 18.86 8.72
C GLU A 63 3.39 17.84 9.46
N ASP A 64 2.85 17.23 10.53
CA ASP A 64 3.54 16.20 11.30
C ASP A 64 3.45 14.79 10.69
N GLN A 65 2.86 14.69 9.50
CA GLN A 65 2.68 13.43 8.78
C GLN A 65 3.26 13.48 7.38
N ARG A 66 3.55 12.29 6.83
CA ARG A 66 4.00 12.11 5.47
C ARG A 66 3.03 11.18 4.72
N ALA A 67 2.72 11.53 3.48
CA ALA A 67 1.95 10.65 2.60
C ALA A 67 2.79 9.43 2.20
N PHE A 68 2.17 8.24 2.22
CA PHE A 68 2.88 7.02 1.85
C PHE A 68 2.38 6.42 0.55
N ALA A 69 1.08 6.18 0.42
CA ALA A 69 0.49 5.56 -0.77
C ALA A 69 -0.96 5.97 -0.95
N ILE A 70 -1.46 5.78 -2.15
CA ILE A 70 -2.88 5.93 -2.47
C ILE A 70 -3.40 4.56 -2.90
N PHE A 71 -4.53 4.15 -2.32
CA PHE A 71 -5.18 2.89 -2.65
C PHE A 71 -6.63 3.16 -3.06
N PRO A 72 -6.88 3.36 -4.36
CA PRO A 72 -8.25 3.41 -4.87
C PRO A 72 -8.86 2.02 -4.85
N LEU A 73 -10.10 1.91 -4.40
CA LEU A 73 -10.83 0.65 -4.37
C LEU A 73 -12.30 0.85 -4.67
N GLY A 74 -12.93 -0.21 -5.14
CA GLY A 74 -14.33 -0.21 -5.48
C GLY A 74 -14.79 -1.59 -5.95
N TYR A 75 -16.00 -1.67 -6.47
CA TYR A 75 -16.49 -2.91 -7.05
C TYR A 75 -15.80 -3.15 -8.40
N PRO A 76 -15.20 -4.34 -8.61
CA PRO A 76 -14.51 -4.63 -9.86
C PRO A 76 -15.50 -4.68 -11.02
N ALA A 77 -15.10 -4.12 -12.17
CA ALA A 77 -15.90 -4.15 -13.38
C ALA A 77 -15.84 -5.48 -14.12
N GLU A 78 -14.83 -6.28 -13.83
CA GLU A 78 -14.62 -7.59 -14.44
C GLU A 78 -14.01 -8.56 -13.42
N GLU A 79 -14.26 -9.84 -13.59
CA GLU A 79 -13.62 -10.89 -12.81
C GLU A 79 -12.36 -11.36 -13.52
N ARG A 80 -11.30 -11.56 -12.76
CA ARG A 80 -10.06 -12.16 -13.25
C ARG A 80 -9.79 -13.47 -12.54
N ALA A 81 -9.32 -14.45 -13.29
CA ALA A 81 -8.91 -15.72 -12.72
C ALA A 81 -7.69 -15.52 -11.81
N GLN A 82 -7.69 -16.27 -10.71
CA GLN A 82 -6.54 -16.33 -9.81
C GLN A 82 -5.34 -16.88 -10.60
N GLN A 83 -4.23 -16.17 -10.55
CA GLN A 83 -2.99 -16.66 -11.15
C GLN A 83 -2.29 -17.61 -10.18
N ASP A 84 -1.88 -18.77 -10.67
CA ASP A 84 -1.04 -19.68 -9.92
C ASP A 84 0.41 -19.21 -10.03
N ARG A 85 0.91 -18.65 -8.94
CA ARG A 85 2.29 -18.14 -8.86
C ARG A 85 3.17 -19.01 -7.98
N PHE A 86 2.65 -20.13 -7.51
CA PHE A 86 3.43 -21.05 -6.72
C PHE A 86 4.51 -21.72 -7.57
N ASP A 87 5.74 -21.65 -7.11
CA ASP A 87 6.89 -22.22 -7.78
C ASP A 87 7.72 -23.00 -6.77
N GLU A 88 7.55 -24.31 -6.78
CA GLU A 88 8.24 -25.22 -5.86
C GLU A 88 9.76 -25.15 -5.99
N SER A 89 10.26 -24.83 -7.16
CA SER A 89 11.71 -24.72 -7.39
C SER A 89 12.38 -23.61 -6.58
N ARG A 90 11.58 -22.67 -6.05
CA ARG A 90 12.07 -21.59 -5.19
C ARG A 90 12.12 -21.97 -3.71
N ILE A 91 11.69 -23.17 -3.36
CA ILE A 91 11.73 -23.65 -1.99
C ILE A 91 13.00 -24.45 -1.80
N HIS A 92 13.82 -24.06 -0.87
CA HIS A 92 15.09 -24.69 -0.56
C HIS A 92 15.11 -25.13 0.90
N PHE A 93 15.57 -26.34 1.14
CA PHE A 93 15.72 -26.89 2.48
C PHE A 93 17.20 -27.08 2.76
N ASP A 94 17.65 -26.62 3.92
CA ASP A 94 19.01 -26.91 4.38
C ASP A 94 19.09 -28.35 4.87
N ALA A 95 20.09 -29.07 4.36
CA ALA A 95 20.28 -30.47 4.70
C ALA A 95 21.11 -30.65 5.96
#